data_554f717c07462dccd04b556ac0f93f42
#
_entry.id   554f717c07462dccd04b556ac0f93f42
#
_cell.length_a   1.000
_cell.length_b   1.000
_cell.length_c   1.000
_cell.angle_alpha   90.00
_cell.angle_beta   90.00
_cell.angle_gamma   90.00
#
_symmetry.space_group_name_H-M   'P 1'
#
loop_
_entity.id
_entity.type
_entity.pdbx_description
1 polymer ?
#
loop_
_entity_poly.entity_id
_entity_poly.type
_entity_poly.pdbx_seq_one_letter_code
_entity_poly.pdbx_strand_id
1 'polypeptide(L)'
;MKIIIALLIFSIIIIFHELGHFWLAKANGIRVNEFCLGLGPTIFGFTKGETKYSLKLFPFGGACMMEGEDDDSSDERAFNKKSVWARISVVAAGPIFNFIMAFVFAFILVCNTGYDIPEVVEVSEGYAAAEAGMQAGDVILEMNGKNIHFYREVSSYALFHEGESVEVTYERDGERYTTTLAPKYDEELGKYRYGFVGGKVVQGNLLQNLKYSVYEVKYWIDTTVGSLKMLVTGGVTLNDVSGPVGLVDAIGDSYEESVSYGYYAAFLQMLYISILISANLGVMNLLPLPALDGGRLVFLIIEAIRGKRIDPDKEGMVHFVGLMLLMGLMVVVMFNDIRKLFL
;
A
#
# COMPACT_ATOMS: atom_id res chain seq x y z
N MET A 1 3.28 -17.29 -17.72
CA MET A 1 2.02 -16.79 -17.15
C MET A 1 2.27 -15.74 -16.05
N LYS A 2 3.19 -15.99 -15.11
CA LYS A 2 3.54 -15.11 -13.96
C LYS A 2 3.72 -13.63 -14.34
N ILE A 3 4.62 -13.35 -15.28
CA ILE A 3 4.93 -11.97 -15.70
C ILE A 3 3.70 -11.24 -16.26
N ILE A 4 2.86 -11.93 -17.05
CA ILE A 4 1.68 -11.32 -17.66
C ILE A 4 0.68 -10.88 -16.58
N ILE A 5 0.46 -11.72 -15.56
CA ILE A 5 -0.48 -11.41 -14.46
C ILE A 5 0.05 -10.25 -13.62
N ALA A 6 1.34 -10.27 -13.27
CA ALA A 6 1.95 -9.17 -12.55
C ALA A 6 1.85 -7.86 -13.33
N LEU A 7 2.17 -7.87 -14.63
CA LEU A 7 2.04 -6.69 -15.49
C LEU A 7 0.60 -6.20 -15.58
N LEU A 8 -0.39 -7.08 -15.64
CA LEU A 8 -1.80 -6.71 -15.67
C LEU A 8 -2.21 -6.01 -14.36
N ILE A 9 -1.83 -6.58 -13.21
CA ILE A 9 -2.10 -5.98 -11.89
C ILE A 9 -1.46 -4.60 -11.80
N PHE A 10 -0.16 -4.49 -12.09
CA PHE A 10 0.53 -3.20 -12.06
C PHE A 10 -0.07 -2.17 -13.02
N SER A 11 -0.42 -2.60 -14.25
CA SER A 11 -1.04 -1.71 -15.22
C SER A 11 -2.37 -1.14 -14.73
N ILE A 12 -3.22 -1.97 -14.12
CA ILE A 12 -4.49 -1.52 -13.55
C ILE A 12 -4.24 -0.52 -12.43
N ILE A 13 -3.32 -0.82 -11.51
CA ILE A 13 -3.03 0.06 -10.37
C ILE A 13 -2.49 1.41 -10.84
N ILE A 14 -1.57 1.40 -11.79
CA ILE A 14 -0.98 2.61 -12.35
C ILE A 14 -2.02 3.45 -13.11
N ILE A 15 -2.88 2.81 -13.92
CA ILE A 15 -3.96 3.52 -14.61
C ILE A 15 -4.87 4.25 -13.61
N PHE A 16 -5.25 3.60 -12.51
CA PHE A 16 -6.08 4.22 -11.49
C PHE A 16 -5.38 5.37 -10.78
N HIS A 17 -4.10 5.23 -10.50
CA HIS A 17 -3.27 6.30 -9.96
C HIS A 17 -3.26 7.52 -10.88
N GLU A 18 -2.88 7.34 -12.14
CA GLU A 18 -2.85 8.41 -13.14
C GLU A 18 -4.24 9.01 -13.42
N LEU A 19 -5.29 8.19 -13.33
CA LEU A 19 -6.67 8.63 -13.47
C LEU A 19 -7.07 9.62 -12.35
N GLY A 20 -6.51 9.47 -11.15
CA GLY A 20 -6.66 10.43 -10.07
C GLY A 20 -6.15 11.80 -10.46
N HIS A 21 -4.91 11.91 -10.92
CA HIS A 21 -4.32 13.15 -11.43
C HIS A 21 -5.14 13.73 -12.58
N PHE A 22 -5.50 12.90 -13.54
CA PHE A 22 -6.27 13.29 -14.71
C PHE A 22 -7.63 13.91 -14.35
N TRP A 23 -8.40 13.24 -13.49
CA TRP A 23 -9.74 13.74 -13.14
C TRP A 23 -9.68 15.03 -12.35
N LEU A 24 -8.78 15.14 -11.39
CA LEU A 24 -8.63 16.37 -10.60
C LEU A 24 -8.00 17.50 -11.44
N ALA A 25 -7.09 17.22 -12.39
CA ALA A 25 -6.59 18.21 -13.34
C ALA A 25 -7.74 18.79 -14.19
N LYS A 26 -8.57 17.92 -14.78
CA LYS A 26 -9.73 18.34 -15.57
C LYS A 26 -10.75 19.10 -14.73
N ALA A 27 -11.04 18.67 -13.51
CA ALA A 27 -11.96 19.35 -12.60
C ALA A 27 -11.49 20.76 -12.22
N ASN A 28 -10.17 20.98 -12.13
CA ASN A 28 -9.57 22.28 -11.87
C ASN A 28 -9.32 23.10 -13.16
N GLY A 29 -9.79 22.63 -14.32
CA GLY A 29 -9.60 23.30 -15.60
C GLY A 29 -8.13 23.36 -16.04
N ILE A 30 -7.34 22.35 -15.69
CA ILE A 30 -5.97 22.18 -16.17
C ILE A 30 -5.99 21.42 -17.49
N ARG A 31 -5.18 21.87 -18.44
CA ARG A 31 -5.01 21.18 -19.71
C ARG A 31 -4.15 19.95 -19.53
N VAL A 32 -4.67 18.78 -19.91
CA VAL A 32 -3.91 17.53 -19.96
C VAL A 32 -3.55 17.25 -21.42
N ASN A 33 -2.27 17.25 -21.70
CA ASN A 33 -1.72 17.07 -23.05
C ASN A 33 -1.70 15.59 -23.44
N GLU A 34 -1.23 14.73 -22.55
CA GLU A 34 -1.17 13.28 -22.80
C GLU A 34 -1.55 12.51 -21.53
N PHE A 35 -2.35 11.46 -21.69
CA PHE A 35 -2.60 10.43 -20.69
C PHE A 35 -2.08 9.10 -21.26
N CYS A 36 -1.04 8.55 -20.67
CA CYS A 36 -0.40 7.36 -21.22
C CYS A 36 -0.24 6.24 -20.20
N LEU A 37 -0.34 5.00 -20.72
CA LEU A 37 0.09 3.80 -20.02
C LEU A 37 1.40 3.32 -20.61
N GLY A 38 2.39 3.07 -19.72
CA GLY A 38 3.73 2.64 -20.10
C GLY A 38 4.69 3.78 -20.39
N LEU A 39 5.92 3.40 -20.69
CA LEU A 39 7.04 4.29 -21.01
C LEU A 39 7.61 3.99 -22.39
N GLY A 40 8.36 4.94 -22.97
CA GLY A 40 9.04 4.78 -24.25
C GLY A 40 8.20 5.23 -25.45
N PRO A 41 8.48 4.70 -26.65
CA PRO A 41 7.76 5.09 -27.87
C PRO A 41 6.29 4.65 -27.84
N THR A 42 5.42 5.45 -28.44
CA THR A 42 3.99 5.16 -28.56
C THR A 42 3.75 4.02 -29.55
N ILE A 43 3.10 2.93 -29.11
CA ILE A 43 2.66 1.83 -29.99
C ILE A 43 1.30 2.17 -30.61
N PHE A 44 0.39 2.67 -29.77
CA PHE A 44 -0.96 3.03 -30.16
C PHE A 44 -1.38 4.31 -29.44
N GLY A 45 -2.11 5.17 -30.16
CA GLY A 45 -2.64 6.39 -29.54
C GLY A 45 -3.74 7.02 -30.38
N PHE A 46 -4.62 7.75 -29.71
CA PHE A 46 -5.65 8.55 -30.34
C PHE A 46 -5.84 9.84 -29.54
N THR A 47 -6.32 10.87 -30.21
CA THR A 47 -6.62 12.15 -29.56
C THR A 47 -8.13 12.32 -29.42
N LYS A 48 -8.59 12.63 -28.21
CA LYS A 48 -9.99 12.98 -27.94
C LYS A 48 -10.05 14.33 -27.23
N GLY A 49 -10.65 15.30 -27.91
CA GLY A 49 -10.60 16.69 -27.45
C GLY A 49 -9.17 17.23 -27.52
N GLU A 50 -8.67 17.70 -26.39
CA GLU A 50 -7.31 18.24 -26.25
C GLU A 50 -6.28 17.24 -25.73
N THR A 51 -6.72 16.06 -25.30
CA THR A 51 -5.86 15.07 -24.68
C THR A 51 -5.53 13.93 -25.64
N LYS A 52 -4.26 13.61 -25.77
CA LYS A 52 -3.78 12.41 -26.45
C LYS A 52 -3.78 11.25 -25.45
N TYR A 53 -4.43 10.16 -25.80
CA TYR A 53 -4.40 8.89 -25.05
C TYR A 53 -3.46 7.95 -25.75
N SER A 54 -2.47 7.39 -25.05
CA SER A 54 -1.45 6.55 -25.68
C SER A 54 -1.08 5.32 -24.83
N LEU A 55 -0.76 4.24 -25.56
CA LEU A 55 -0.13 3.04 -25.02
C LEU A 55 1.31 3.02 -25.52
N LYS A 56 2.27 2.92 -24.61
CA LYS A 56 3.69 2.95 -24.89
C LYS A 56 4.31 1.55 -24.81
N LEU A 57 5.51 1.39 -25.35
CA LEU A 57 6.14 0.09 -25.57
C LEU A 57 6.44 -0.69 -24.30
N PHE A 58 6.93 -0.01 -23.26
CA PHE A 58 7.27 -0.65 -22.01
C PHE A 58 6.06 -0.55 -21.06
N PRO A 59 5.41 -1.67 -20.69
CA PRO A 59 4.18 -1.66 -19.89
C PRO A 59 4.43 -1.39 -18.39
N PHE A 60 5.43 -0.61 -18.06
CA PHE A 60 5.75 -0.16 -16.72
C PHE A 60 5.51 1.32 -16.60
N GLY A 61 4.82 1.75 -15.55
CA GLY A 61 4.54 3.16 -15.32
C GLY A 61 3.36 3.67 -16.14
N GLY A 62 3.10 4.93 -15.98
CA GLY A 62 2.11 5.74 -16.67
C GLY A 62 2.49 7.20 -16.54
N ALA A 63 1.76 8.08 -17.17
CA ALA A 63 1.89 9.52 -16.96
C ALA A 63 0.63 10.26 -17.36
N CYS A 64 0.25 11.23 -16.55
CA CYS A 64 -0.72 12.26 -16.85
C CYS A 64 0.01 13.57 -17.09
N MET A 65 0.41 13.85 -18.34
CA MET A 65 1.21 15.02 -18.69
C MET A 65 0.34 16.26 -18.76
N MET A 66 0.50 17.15 -17.81
CA MET A 66 -0.24 18.41 -17.73
C MET A 66 0.56 19.56 -18.29
N GLU A 67 -0.13 20.52 -18.89
CA GLU A 67 0.48 21.75 -19.38
C GLU A 67 1.08 22.56 -18.22
N GLY A 68 2.34 22.99 -18.36
CA GLY A 68 3.03 23.81 -17.35
C GLY A 68 3.24 23.11 -16.01
N GLU A 69 3.39 21.79 -16.00
CA GLU A 69 3.70 21.02 -14.81
C GLU A 69 5.19 21.09 -14.45
N ASP A 70 6.05 20.81 -15.40
CA ASP A 70 7.50 20.79 -15.22
C ASP A 70 8.17 22.04 -15.84
N ASP A 71 7.51 22.74 -16.75
CA ASP A 71 7.99 23.93 -17.42
C ASP A 71 7.10 25.16 -17.15
N ASP A 72 7.65 26.36 -17.34
CA ASP A 72 6.83 27.56 -17.32
C ASP A 72 6.00 27.68 -18.60
N SER A 73 4.69 27.64 -18.47
CA SER A 73 3.74 27.85 -19.57
C SER A 73 2.97 29.17 -19.41
N SER A 74 2.67 29.82 -20.53
CA SER A 74 1.83 31.01 -20.58
C SER A 74 0.34 30.70 -20.75
N ASP A 75 -0.05 29.43 -20.95
CA ASP A 75 -1.45 29.01 -21.04
C ASP A 75 -2.15 29.25 -19.70
N GLU A 76 -3.31 29.91 -19.70
CA GLU A 76 -4.10 30.16 -18.48
C GLU A 76 -4.61 28.87 -17.81
N ARG A 77 -4.64 27.78 -18.57
CA ARG A 77 -5.00 26.45 -18.09
C ARG A 77 -3.79 25.60 -17.69
N ALA A 78 -2.60 26.19 -17.65
CA ALA A 78 -1.43 25.50 -17.18
C ALA A 78 -1.48 25.22 -15.68
N PHE A 79 -0.91 24.10 -15.25
CA PHE A 79 -0.80 23.68 -13.85
C PHE A 79 -0.16 24.79 -12.99
N ASN A 80 0.92 25.39 -13.46
CA ASN A 80 1.63 26.47 -12.77
C ASN A 80 0.83 27.78 -12.62
N LYS A 81 -0.27 27.97 -13.38
CA LYS A 81 -1.17 29.14 -13.26
C LYS A 81 -2.33 28.93 -12.29
N LYS A 82 -2.53 27.71 -11.81
CA LYS A 82 -3.61 27.40 -10.87
C LYS A 82 -3.21 27.72 -9.43
N SER A 83 -4.25 27.89 -8.59
CA SER A 83 -4.03 28.11 -7.15
C SER A 83 -3.24 26.93 -6.54
N VAL A 84 -2.48 27.19 -5.49
CA VAL A 84 -1.71 26.15 -4.79
C VAL A 84 -2.60 25.01 -4.30
N TRP A 85 -3.82 25.31 -3.84
CA TRP A 85 -4.77 24.27 -3.39
C TRP A 85 -5.29 23.40 -4.53
N ALA A 86 -5.52 23.97 -5.71
CA ALA A 86 -5.86 23.19 -6.90
C ALA A 86 -4.72 22.23 -7.27
N ARG A 87 -3.47 22.72 -7.24
CA ARG A 87 -2.29 21.90 -7.52
C ARG A 87 -2.09 20.79 -6.47
N ILE A 88 -2.25 21.10 -5.17
CA ILE A 88 -2.23 20.10 -4.09
C ILE A 88 -3.30 19.03 -4.33
N SER A 89 -4.53 19.42 -4.67
CA SER A 89 -5.61 18.45 -4.92
C SER A 89 -5.31 17.53 -6.09
N VAL A 90 -4.67 18.03 -7.15
CA VAL A 90 -4.29 17.22 -8.31
C VAL A 90 -3.17 16.24 -7.96
N VAL A 91 -2.11 16.70 -7.30
CA VAL A 91 -0.99 15.82 -6.93
C VAL A 91 -1.39 14.77 -5.90
N ALA A 92 -2.21 15.14 -4.90
CA ALA A 92 -2.70 14.19 -3.91
C ALA A 92 -3.68 13.15 -4.49
N ALA A 93 -4.30 13.44 -5.63
CA ALA A 93 -5.34 12.58 -6.20
C ALA A 93 -4.80 11.21 -6.64
N GLY A 94 -3.57 11.10 -7.16
CA GLY A 94 -2.97 9.84 -7.52
C GLY A 94 -2.95 8.83 -6.36
N PRO A 95 -2.27 9.14 -5.25
CA PRO A 95 -2.27 8.30 -4.06
C PRO A 95 -3.67 8.02 -3.48
N ILE A 96 -4.55 9.04 -3.46
CA ILE A 96 -5.93 8.87 -2.97
C ILE A 96 -6.70 7.85 -3.83
N PHE A 97 -6.55 7.89 -5.15
CA PHE A 97 -7.19 6.93 -6.04
C PHE A 97 -6.69 5.50 -5.84
N ASN A 98 -5.45 5.31 -5.45
CA ASN A 98 -4.94 4.00 -5.05
C ASN A 98 -5.66 3.48 -3.79
N PHE A 99 -5.89 4.32 -2.79
CA PHE A 99 -6.67 3.91 -1.61
C PHE A 99 -8.14 3.64 -1.95
N ILE A 100 -8.74 4.43 -2.85
CA ILE A 100 -10.11 4.18 -3.33
C ILE A 100 -10.18 2.83 -4.05
N MET A 101 -9.21 2.52 -4.91
CA MET A 101 -9.16 1.24 -5.61
C MET A 101 -8.96 0.09 -4.63
N ALA A 102 -8.03 0.22 -3.67
CA ALA A 102 -7.82 -0.77 -2.62
C ALA A 102 -9.12 -1.03 -1.83
N PHE A 103 -9.88 0.03 -1.52
CA PHE A 103 -11.18 -0.09 -0.85
C PHE A 103 -12.22 -0.83 -1.70
N VAL A 104 -12.32 -0.52 -3.00
CA VAL A 104 -13.27 -1.20 -3.90
C VAL A 104 -12.94 -2.70 -4.01
N PHE A 105 -11.65 -3.02 -4.17
CA PHE A 105 -11.20 -4.41 -4.23
C PHE A 105 -11.40 -5.13 -2.89
N ALA A 106 -11.12 -4.48 -1.77
CA ALA A 106 -11.38 -5.00 -0.44
C ALA A 106 -12.86 -5.28 -0.21
N PHE A 107 -13.75 -4.39 -0.69
CA PHE A 107 -15.18 -4.60 -0.60
C PHE A 107 -15.65 -5.83 -1.40
N ILE A 108 -15.13 -5.99 -2.63
CA ILE A 108 -15.40 -7.19 -3.42
C ILE A 108 -14.89 -8.44 -2.70
N LEU A 109 -13.67 -8.40 -2.18
CA LEU A 109 -13.07 -9.53 -1.47
C LEU A 109 -13.89 -9.90 -0.23
N VAL A 110 -14.13 -8.94 0.69
CA VAL A 110 -14.85 -9.15 1.94
C VAL A 110 -16.28 -9.65 1.71
N CYS A 111 -16.98 -9.17 0.67
CA CYS A 111 -18.30 -9.69 0.32
C CYS A 111 -18.29 -11.16 -0.10
N ASN A 112 -17.17 -11.64 -0.63
CA ASN A 112 -17.05 -13.03 -1.14
C ASN A 112 -16.43 -13.98 -0.11
N THR A 113 -15.44 -13.52 0.67
CA THR A 113 -14.70 -14.38 1.61
C THR A 113 -15.11 -14.20 3.06
N GLY A 114 -15.84 -13.11 3.38
CA GLY A 114 -16.00 -12.67 4.76
C GLY A 114 -14.73 -11.98 5.29
N TYR A 115 -14.62 -11.85 6.60
CA TYR A 115 -13.49 -11.25 7.29
C TYR A 115 -13.15 -12.03 8.57
N ASP A 116 -11.89 -12.06 8.95
CA ASP A 116 -11.41 -12.70 10.18
C ASP A 116 -11.57 -11.75 11.37
N ILE A 117 -12.27 -12.18 12.41
CA ILE A 117 -12.33 -11.45 13.68
C ILE A 117 -11.21 -11.94 14.61
N PRO A 118 -10.69 -11.10 15.52
CA PRO A 118 -9.59 -11.46 16.42
C PRO A 118 -10.07 -12.32 17.62
N GLU A 119 -10.84 -13.37 17.35
CA GLU A 119 -11.28 -14.35 18.33
C GLU A 119 -10.17 -15.38 18.58
N VAL A 120 -9.82 -15.60 19.84
CA VAL A 120 -8.87 -16.64 20.25
C VAL A 120 -9.52 -18.01 20.04
N VAL A 121 -8.87 -18.87 19.28
CA VAL A 121 -9.36 -20.22 18.97
C VAL A 121 -8.70 -21.25 19.91
N GLU A 122 -7.41 -21.05 20.20
CA GLU A 122 -6.63 -21.96 21.03
C GLU A 122 -5.62 -21.18 21.88
N VAL A 123 -5.41 -21.65 23.10
CA VAL A 123 -4.39 -21.12 24.02
C VAL A 123 -3.40 -22.23 24.34
N SER A 124 -2.11 -21.96 24.10
CA SER A 124 -1.02 -22.90 24.33
C SER A 124 -0.58 -22.89 25.78
N GLU A 125 -0.56 -24.05 26.45
CA GLU A 125 -0.04 -24.17 27.80
C GLU A 125 1.43 -23.74 27.89
N GLY A 126 1.80 -23.18 29.06
CA GLY A 126 3.17 -22.74 29.33
C GLY A 126 3.55 -21.38 28.73
N TYR A 127 2.63 -20.70 28.06
CA TYR A 127 2.81 -19.35 27.51
C TYR A 127 2.04 -18.31 28.30
N ALA A 128 2.35 -17.04 28.08
CA ALA A 128 1.81 -15.90 28.81
C ALA A 128 0.27 -15.82 28.75
N ALA A 129 -0.35 -16.16 27.63
CA ALA A 129 -1.80 -16.13 27.48
C ALA A 129 -2.49 -17.15 28.43
N ALA A 130 -1.97 -18.37 28.57
CA ALA A 130 -2.48 -19.37 29.48
C ALA A 130 -2.28 -18.93 30.93
N GLU A 131 -1.10 -18.41 31.28
CA GLU A 131 -0.79 -17.89 32.62
C GLU A 131 -1.68 -16.71 33.02
N ALA A 132 -2.08 -15.87 32.02
CA ALA A 132 -3.02 -14.77 32.22
C ALA A 132 -4.50 -15.21 32.26
N GLY A 133 -4.78 -16.50 32.09
CA GLY A 133 -6.13 -17.05 32.12
C GLY A 133 -6.98 -16.74 30.88
N MET A 134 -6.35 -16.40 29.74
CA MET A 134 -7.06 -16.29 28.46
C MET A 134 -7.60 -17.64 28.02
N GLN A 135 -8.69 -17.62 27.27
CA GLN A 135 -9.42 -18.83 26.84
C GLN A 135 -9.85 -18.73 25.40
N ALA A 136 -10.15 -19.87 24.80
CA ALA A 136 -10.82 -19.89 23.50
C ALA A 136 -12.19 -19.18 23.60
N GLY A 137 -12.51 -18.37 22.61
CA GLY A 137 -13.69 -17.51 22.58
C GLY A 137 -13.44 -16.06 23.03
N ASP A 138 -12.29 -15.74 23.63
CA ASP A 138 -11.92 -14.36 23.93
C ASP A 138 -11.74 -13.57 22.62
N VAL A 139 -12.31 -12.38 22.53
CA VAL A 139 -12.15 -11.50 21.37
C VAL A 139 -11.21 -10.36 21.74
N ILE A 140 -10.05 -10.28 21.07
CA ILE A 140 -9.04 -9.24 21.33
C ILE A 140 -9.56 -7.91 20.77
N LEU A 141 -9.66 -6.90 21.63
CA LEU A 141 -10.13 -5.56 21.26
C LEU A 141 -8.97 -4.59 21.02
N GLU A 142 -7.94 -4.64 21.89
CA GLU A 142 -6.82 -3.71 21.86
C GLU A 142 -5.51 -4.38 22.27
N MET A 143 -4.40 -3.87 21.69
CA MET A 143 -3.03 -4.19 22.08
C MET A 143 -2.27 -2.89 22.32
N ASN A 144 -1.81 -2.65 23.55
CA ASN A 144 -1.22 -1.37 24.00
C ASN A 144 -2.03 -0.13 23.55
N GLY A 145 -3.38 -0.18 23.70
CA GLY A 145 -4.30 0.88 23.32
C GLY A 145 -4.54 1.03 21.80
N LYS A 146 -3.93 0.19 20.95
CA LYS A 146 -4.23 0.11 19.53
C LYS A 146 -5.40 -0.85 19.30
N ASN A 147 -6.50 -0.36 18.70
CA ASN A 147 -7.65 -1.19 18.34
C ASN A 147 -7.26 -2.28 17.34
N ILE A 148 -7.73 -3.49 17.57
CA ILE A 148 -7.54 -4.68 16.74
C ILE A 148 -8.88 -5.05 16.09
N HIS A 149 -8.89 -5.21 14.78
CA HIS A 149 -10.09 -5.52 13.99
C HIS A 149 -10.00 -6.89 13.33
N PHE A 150 -8.76 -7.33 13.01
CA PHE A 150 -8.45 -8.61 12.40
C PHE A 150 -7.43 -9.37 13.24
N TYR A 151 -7.51 -10.69 13.25
CA TYR A 151 -6.50 -11.49 13.95
C TYR A 151 -5.08 -11.30 13.39
N ARG A 152 -4.95 -11.11 12.07
CA ARG A 152 -3.65 -10.82 11.45
C ARG A 152 -3.00 -9.51 11.95
N GLU A 153 -3.78 -8.56 12.49
CA GLU A 153 -3.20 -7.36 13.16
C GLU A 153 -2.43 -7.75 14.43
N VAL A 154 -2.87 -8.80 15.15
CA VAL A 154 -2.14 -9.35 16.30
C VAL A 154 -0.78 -9.89 15.85
N SER A 155 -0.75 -10.64 14.75
CA SER A 155 0.49 -11.19 14.20
C SER A 155 1.44 -10.08 13.70
N SER A 156 0.90 -9.08 13.02
CA SER A 156 1.68 -7.91 12.58
C SER A 156 2.18 -7.09 13.78
N TYR A 157 1.36 -6.94 14.83
CA TYR A 157 1.78 -6.26 16.05
C TYR A 157 2.97 -6.99 16.70
N ALA A 158 2.88 -8.31 16.85
CA ALA A 158 3.95 -9.13 17.41
C ALA A 158 5.25 -9.04 16.60
N LEU A 159 5.14 -8.95 15.26
CA LEU A 159 6.29 -8.77 14.36
C LEU A 159 6.97 -7.41 14.56
N PHE A 160 6.18 -6.34 14.68
CA PHE A 160 6.71 -4.98 14.83
C PHE A 160 7.22 -4.65 16.25
N HIS A 161 6.89 -5.50 17.26
CA HIS A 161 7.25 -5.32 18.67
C HIS A 161 7.81 -6.65 19.21
N GLU A 162 8.78 -7.21 18.52
CA GLU A 162 9.34 -8.51 18.83
C GLU A 162 9.98 -8.52 20.23
N GLY A 163 9.58 -9.48 21.06
CA GLY A 163 10.09 -9.65 22.44
C GLY A 163 9.53 -8.65 23.45
N GLU A 164 8.70 -7.69 23.04
CA GLU A 164 8.10 -6.73 23.96
C GLU A 164 6.84 -7.28 24.65
N SER A 165 6.68 -6.94 25.93
CA SER A 165 5.42 -7.21 26.63
C SER A 165 4.31 -6.31 26.10
N VAL A 166 3.08 -6.83 26.04
CA VAL A 166 1.93 -6.13 25.54
C VAL A 166 0.77 -6.17 26.54
N GLU A 167 0.13 -5.02 26.74
CA GLU A 167 -1.16 -4.97 27.41
C GLU A 167 -2.25 -5.33 26.39
N VAL A 168 -3.02 -6.38 26.68
CA VAL A 168 -4.09 -6.87 25.83
C VAL A 168 -5.42 -6.64 26.53
N THR A 169 -6.33 -5.93 25.87
CA THR A 169 -7.74 -5.84 26.27
C THR A 169 -8.56 -6.77 25.39
N TYR A 170 -9.33 -7.64 26.00
CA TYR A 170 -10.20 -8.59 25.32
C TYR A 170 -11.59 -8.64 25.95
N GLU A 171 -12.55 -9.14 25.19
CA GLU A 171 -13.95 -9.34 25.62
C GLU A 171 -14.23 -10.82 25.77
N ARG A 172 -14.88 -11.19 26.89
CA ARG A 172 -15.40 -12.53 27.19
C ARG A 172 -16.80 -12.39 27.77
N ASP A 173 -17.77 -13.05 27.17
CA ASP A 173 -19.18 -13.04 27.63
C ASP A 173 -19.78 -11.61 27.79
N GLY A 174 -19.30 -10.66 26.96
CA GLY A 174 -19.73 -9.26 26.99
C GLY A 174 -19.04 -8.39 28.07
N GLU A 175 -18.12 -8.95 28.86
CA GLU A 175 -17.29 -8.21 29.79
C GLU A 175 -15.88 -8.00 29.27
N ARG A 176 -15.28 -6.84 29.61
CA ARG A 176 -13.91 -6.49 29.17
C ARG A 176 -12.90 -6.82 30.24
N TYR A 177 -11.83 -7.45 29.83
CA TYR A 177 -10.69 -7.81 30.66
C TYR A 177 -9.43 -7.21 30.08
N THR A 178 -8.48 -6.83 30.93
CA THR A 178 -7.18 -6.33 30.53
C THR A 178 -6.10 -7.13 31.28
N THR A 179 -5.08 -7.57 30.52
CA THR A 179 -3.94 -8.30 31.06
C THR A 179 -2.67 -7.94 30.31
N THR A 180 -1.51 -8.19 30.95
CA THR A 180 -0.21 -7.99 30.31
C THR A 180 0.38 -9.34 29.94
N LEU A 181 0.77 -9.50 28.68
CA LEU A 181 1.39 -10.70 28.14
C LEU A 181 2.87 -10.44 27.86
N ALA A 182 3.75 -11.19 28.51
CA ALA A 182 5.18 -11.20 28.19
C ALA A 182 5.44 -12.36 27.21
N PRO A 183 5.92 -12.08 25.98
CA PRO A 183 6.13 -13.15 25.00
C PRO A 183 7.29 -14.06 25.40
N LYS A 184 7.17 -15.35 25.10
CA LYS A 184 8.25 -16.34 25.27
C LYS A 184 8.84 -16.68 23.92
N TYR A 185 10.15 -16.83 23.85
CA TYR A 185 10.84 -17.30 22.64
C TYR A 185 10.57 -18.79 22.42
N ASP A 186 10.07 -19.11 21.26
CA ASP A 186 9.80 -20.47 20.82
C ASP A 186 10.98 -20.92 19.95
N GLU A 187 11.82 -21.84 20.49
CA GLU A 187 13.04 -22.30 19.81
C GLU A 187 12.74 -23.10 18.54
N GLU A 188 11.61 -23.83 18.50
CA GLU A 188 11.22 -24.62 17.34
C GLU A 188 10.80 -23.73 16.15
N LEU A 189 10.10 -22.65 16.46
CA LEU A 189 9.61 -21.70 15.43
C LEU A 189 10.54 -20.51 15.21
N GLY A 190 11.57 -20.34 16.05
CA GLY A 190 12.54 -19.26 15.96
C GLY A 190 11.96 -17.86 16.15
N LYS A 191 10.87 -17.70 16.94
CA LYS A 191 10.17 -16.42 17.12
C LYS A 191 9.52 -16.28 18.50
N TYR A 192 9.25 -15.04 18.90
CA TYR A 192 8.52 -14.76 20.13
C TYR A 192 7.01 -15.00 19.94
N ARG A 193 6.36 -15.58 20.97
CA ARG A 193 4.93 -15.89 20.98
C ARG A 193 4.27 -15.50 22.30
N TYR A 194 3.04 -15.04 22.23
CA TYR A 194 2.17 -14.81 23.40
C TYR A 194 1.46 -16.09 23.86
N GLY A 195 1.38 -17.10 22.99
CA GLY A 195 0.83 -18.42 23.30
C GLY A 195 -0.66 -18.58 23.04
N PHE A 196 -1.19 -17.88 22.05
CA PHE A 196 -2.54 -18.15 21.53
C PHE A 196 -2.55 -18.13 20.01
N VAL A 197 -3.53 -18.81 19.44
CA VAL A 197 -3.86 -18.80 18.02
C VAL A 197 -5.31 -18.37 17.89
N GLY A 198 -5.62 -17.61 16.85
CA GLY A 198 -6.95 -17.10 16.66
C GLY A 198 -7.28 -16.86 15.19
N GLY A 199 -8.35 -16.11 14.99
CA GLY A 199 -8.89 -15.79 13.68
C GLY A 199 -10.07 -16.68 13.35
N LYS A 200 -11.26 -16.10 13.39
CA LYS A 200 -12.51 -16.75 12.97
C LYS A 200 -13.13 -15.97 11.85
N VAL A 201 -13.28 -16.62 10.71
CA VAL A 201 -13.91 -16.00 9.53
C VAL A 201 -15.41 -15.91 9.75
N VAL A 202 -15.96 -14.73 9.58
CA VAL A 202 -17.40 -14.44 9.66
C VAL A 202 -17.90 -13.77 8.41
N GLN A 203 -19.18 -14.03 8.05
CA GLN A 203 -19.87 -13.33 6.98
C GLN A 203 -20.65 -12.17 7.56
N GLY A 204 -20.47 -10.98 7.00
CA GLY A 204 -21.13 -9.77 7.45
C GLY A 204 -22.33 -9.39 6.58
N ASN A 205 -23.15 -8.49 7.10
CA ASN A 205 -24.11 -7.77 6.28
C ASN A 205 -23.40 -6.64 5.50
N LEU A 206 -24.12 -5.95 4.60
CA LEU A 206 -23.57 -4.90 3.72
C LEU A 206 -22.80 -3.82 4.51
N LEU A 207 -23.35 -3.35 5.64
CA LEU A 207 -22.71 -2.30 6.45
C LEU A 207 -21.43 -2.81 7.13
N GLN A 208 -21.46 -4.05 7.63
CA GLN A 208 -20.28 -4.70 8.19
C GLN A 208 -19.21 -4.88 7.12
N ASN A 209 -19.57 -5.35 5.92
CA ASN A 209 -18.63 -5.52 4.82
C ASN A 209 -17.99 -4.20 4.41
N LEU A 210 -18.76 -3.10 4.33
CA LEU A 210 -18.21 -1.76 4.07
C LEU A 210 -17.23 -1.34 5.19
N LYS A 211 -17.59 -1.53 6.46
CA LYS A 211 -16.74 -1.20 7.60
C LYS A 211 -15.42 -1.99 7.56
N TYR A 212 -15.51 -3.30 7.36
CA TYR A 212 -14.32 -4.16 7.32
C TYR A 212 -13.46 -3.92 6.07
N SER A 213 -14.04 -3.48 4.96
CA SER A 213 -13.26 -3.05 3.79
C SER A 213 -12.42 -1.79 4.08
N VAL A 214 -12.93 -0.85 4.89
CA VAL A 214 -12.13 0.28 5.37
C VAL A 214 -11.00 -0.20 6.29
N TYR A 215 -11.29 -1.14 7.20
CA TYR A 215 -10.27 -1.73 8.07
C TYR A 215 -9.21 -2.50 7.27
N GLU A 216 -9.59 -3.14 6.16
CA GLU A 216 -8.67 -3.82 5.24
C GLU A 216 -7.63 -2.84 4.66
N VAL A 217 -8.08 -1.70 4.14
CA VAL A 217 -7.18 -0.65 3.63
C VAL A 217 -6.32 -0.09 4.75
N LYS A 218 -6.91 0.18 5.93
CA LYS A 218 -6.18 0.66 7.10
C LYS A 218 -5.10 -0.33 7.53
N TYR A 219 -5.40 -1.62 7.56
CA TYR A 219 -4.43 -2.68 7.88
C TYR A 219 -3.20 -2.61 6.97
N TRP A 220 -3.40 -2.48 5.66
CA TRP A 220 -2.30 -2.41 4.71
C TRP A 220 -1.51 -1.11 4.81
N ILE A 221 -2.18 0.02 5.11
CA ILE A 221 -1.50 1.29 5.40
C ILE A 221 -0.63 1.15 6.66
N ASP A 222 -1.19 0.64 7.75
CA ASP A 222 -0.47 0.46 9.02
C ASP A 222 0.72 -0.50 8.86
N THR A 223 0.53 -1.60 8.14
CA THR A 223 1.58 -2.58 7.85
C THR A 223 2.70 -1.97 7.02
N THR A 224 2.36 -1.18 5.99
CA THR A 224 3.36 -0.46 5.16
C THR A 224 4.16 0.52 6.01
N VAL A 225 3.48 1.33 6.82
CA VAL A 225 4.15 2.32 7.70
C VAL A 225 5.01 1.61 8.74
N GLY A 226 4.54 0.50 9.32
CA GLY A 226 5.30 -0.34 10.25
C GLY A 226 6.57 -0.91 9.62
N SER A 227 6.46 -1.46 8.41
CA SER A 227 7.59 -2.00 7.65
C SER A 227 8.61 -0.92 7.29
N LEU A 228 8.16 0.28 6.89
CA LEU A 228 9.04 1.42 6.64
C LEU A 228 9.77 1.87 7.91
N LYS A 229 9.07 1.87 9.06
CA LYS A 229 9.70 2.16 10.35
C LYS A 229 10.79 1.14 10.67
N MET A 230 10.52 -0.17 10.51
CA MET A 230 11.52 -1.22 10.71
C MET A 230 12.74 -1.05 9.79
N LEU A 231 12.52 -0.68 8.52
CA LEU A 231 13.60 -0.43 7.57
C LEU A 231 14.50 0.73 8.04
N VAL A 232 13.91 1.82 8.53
CA VAL A 232 14.67 2.99 9.02
C VAL A 232 15.35 2.73 10.36
N THR A 233 14.75 1.91 11.23
CA THR A 233 15.31 1.59 12.56
C THR A 233 16.28 0.41 12.54
N GLY A 234 16.51 -0.22 11.39
CA GLY A 234 17.42 -1.36 11.24
C GLY A 234 16.83 -2.70 11.70
N GLY A 235 15.51 -2.79 11.89
CA GLY A 235 14.83 -4.05 12.24
C GLY A 235 14.75 -5.05 11.08
N VAL A 236 15.03 -4.60 9.85
CA VAL A 236 15.12 -5.43 8.64
C VAL A 236 16.37 -5.05 7.85
N THR A 237 16.90 -6.01 7.09
CA THR A 237 18.06 -5.82 6.23
C THR A 237 17.64 -5.62 4.77
N LEU A 238 18.57 -5.17 3.91
CA LEU A 238 18.31 -5.10 2.46
C LEU A 238 18.00 -6.47 1.84
N ASN A 239 18.42 -7.55 2.51
CA ASN A 239 18.10 -8.91 2.07
C ASN A 239 16.62 -9.26 2.31
N ASP A 240 15.95 -8.61 3.24
CA ASP A 240 14.54 -8.85 3.56
C ASP A 240 13.61 -8.04 2.63
N VAL A 241 14.17 -7.08 1.90
CA VAL A 241 13.42 -6.26 0.93
C VAL A 241 13.35 -7.01 -0.41
N SER A 242 12.14 -7.14 -0.93
CA SER A 242 11.90 -7.63 -2.29
C SER A 242 11.78 -6.46 -3.27
N GLY A 243 12.51 -6.53 -4.36
CA GLY A 243 12.40 -5.59 -5.46
C GLY A 243 11.40 -6.03 -6.53
N PRO A 244 11.42 -5.38 -7.70
CA PRO A 244 10.45 -5.66 -8.76
C PRO A 244 10.46 -7.11 -9.25
N VAL A 245 11.63 -7.75 -9.29
CA VAL A 245 11.77 -9.14 -9.76
C VAL A 245 11.18 -10.10 -8.75
N GLY A 246 11.52 -9.94 -7.47
CA GLY A 246 10.97 -10.76 -6.39
C GLY A 246 9.47 -10.59 -6.23
N LEU A 247 8.95 -9.37 -6.46
CA LEU A 247 7.51 -9.11 -6.41
C LEU A 247 6.77 -9.79 -7.57
N VAL A 248 7.31 -9.77 -8.79
CA VAL A 248 6.74 -10.48 -9.95
C VAL A 248 6.71 -11.99 -9.70
N ASP A 249 7.77 -12.54 -9.12
CA ASP A 249 7.85 -13.96 -8.79
C ASP A 249 6.84 -14.34 -7.71
N ALA A 250 6.76 -13.58 -6.62
CA ALA A 250 5.79 -13.79 -5.54
C ALA A 250 4.32 -13.73 -6.02
N ILE A 251 3.97 -12.77 -6.90
CA ILE A 251 2.65 -12.71 -7.53
C ILE A 251 2.39 -13.97 -8.37
N GLY A 252 3.39 -14.38 -9.14
CA GLY A 252 3.31 -15.55 -10.00
C GLY A 252 3.12 -16.84 -9.23
N ASP A 253 3.89 -17.06 -8.18
CA ASP A 253 3.79 -18.24 -7.31
C ASP A 253 2.43 -18.29 -6.62
N SER A 254 1.99 -17.16 -6.06
CA SER A 254 0.68 -17.05 -5.43
C SER A 254 -0.47 -17.34 -6.40
N TYR A 255 -0.33 -16.94 -7.67
CA TYR A 255 -1.31 -17.27 -8.71
C TYR A 255 -1.30 -18.77 -9.02
N GLU A 256 -0.13 -19.38 -9.24
CA GLU A 256 0.00 -20.80 -9.58
C GLU A 256 -0.54 -21.69 -8.45
N GLU A 257 -0.24 -21.33 -7.19
CA GLU A 257 -0.80 -22.02 -6.03
C GLU A 257 -2.32 -21.90 -5.99
N SER A 258 -2.85 -20.68 -6.13
CA SER A 258 -4.28 -20.43 -6.01
C SER A 258 -5.10 -21.04 -7.16
N VAL A 259 -4.54 -21.16 -8.38
CA VAL A 259 -5.17 -21.85 -9.49
C VAL A 259 -5.40 -23.33 -9.21
N SER A 260 -4.57 -23.99 -8.40
CA SER A 260 -4.75 -25.37 -7.99
C SER A 260 -6.08 -25.59 -7.23
N TYR A 261 -6.59 -24.53 -6.58
CA TYR A 261 -7.91 -24.51 -5.91
C TYR A 261 -9.04 -23.98 -6.80
N GLY A 262 -8.74 -23.63 -8.06
CA GLY A 262 -9.66 -23.15 -9.07
C GLY A 262 -9.50 -21.69 -9.44
N TYR A 263 -9.96 -21.32 -10.63
CA TYR A 263 -9.82 -19.95 -11.17
C TYR A 263 -10.50 -18.87 -10.31
N TYR A 264 -11.57 -19.23 -9.60
CA TYR A 264 -12.24 -18.30 -8.70
C TYR A 264 -11.38 -18.00 -7.47
N ALA A 265 -10.72 -19.00 -6.90
CA ALA A 265 -9.77 -18.81 -5.82
C ALA A 265 -8.58 -17.95 -6.26
N ALA A 266 -8.06 -18.20 -7.47
CA ALA A 266 -7.01 -17.38 -8.06
C ALA A 266 -7.45 -15.91 -8.26
N PHE A 267 -8.68 -15.67 -8.71
CA PHE A 267 -9.23 -14.32 -8.83
C PHE A 267 -9.26 -13.60 -7.47
N LEU A 268 -9.76 -14.24 -6.42
CA LEU A 268 -9.83 -13.66 -5.07
C LEU A 268 -8.43 -13.40 -4.50
N GLN A 269 -7.48 -14.30 -4.74
CA GLN A 269 -6.09 -14.14 -4.34
C GLN A 269 -5.43 -12.96 -5.08
N MET A 270 -5.70 -12.79 -6.36
CA MET A 270 -5.19 -11.65 -7.13
C MET A 270 -5.82 -10.33 -6.69
N LEU A 271 -7.10 -10.32 -6.27
CA LEU A 271 -7.70 -9.15 -5.62
C LEU A 271 -6.98 -8.80 -4.32
N TYR A 272 -6.72 -9.79 -3.46
CA TYR A 272 -6.01 -9.59 -2.19
C TYR A 272 -4.62 -8.97 -2.41
N ILE A 273 -3.85 -9.49 -3.36
CA ILE A 273 -2.54 -8.95 -3.72
C ILE A 273 -2.68 -7.54 -4.30
N SER A 274 -3.71 -7.29 -5.11
CA SER A 274 -3.96 -5.95 -5.68
C SER A 274 -4.30 -4.91 -4.61
N ILE A 275 -5.01 -5.29 -3.54
CA ILE A 275 -5.28 -4.43 -2.38
C ILE A 275 -3.96 -4.04 -1.71
N LEU A 276 -3.12 -5.03 -1.39
CA LEU A 276 -1.80 -4.85 -0.80
C LEU A 276 -0.94 -3.88 -1.62
N ILE A 277 -0.77 -4.17 -2.92
CA ILE A 277 0.09 -3.36 -3.79
C ILE A 277 -0.46 -1.94 -3.96
N SER A 278 -1.78 -1.80 -4.13
CA SER A 278 -2.41 -0.49 -4.29
C SER A 278 -2.30 0.38 -3.04
N ALA A 279 -2.55 -0.20 -1.86
CA ALA A 279 -2.38 0.51 -0.59
C ALA A 279 -0.92 0.89 -0.35
N ASN A 280 0.03 -0.02 -0.63
CA ASN A 280 1.47 0.25 -0.57
C ASN A 280 1.86 1.41 -1.49
N LEU A 281 1.44 1.36 -2.76
CA LEU A 281 1.76 2.42 -3.72
C LEU A 281 1.18 3.76 -3.28
N GLY A 282 -0.03 3.77 -2.71
CA GLY A 282 -0.64 4.97 -2.13
C GLY A 282 0.20 5.56 -1.00
N VAL A 283 0.68 4.74 -0.06
CA VAL A 283 1.54 5.19 1.04
C VAL A 283 2.90 5.64 0.52
N MET A 284 3.54 4.84 -0.33
CA MET A 284 4.87 5.16 -0.88
C MET A 284 4.88 6.47 -1.63
N ASN A 285 3.85 6.72 -2.48
CA ASN A 285 3.74 7.96 -3.23
C ASN A 285 3.43 9.18 -2.36
N LEU A 286 2.92 9.01 -1.12
CA LEU A 286 2.76 10.10 -0.16
C LEU A 286 4.00 10.39 0.68
N LEU A 287 5.05 9.56 0.59
CA LEU A 287 6.29 9.82 1.30
C LEU A 287 6.93 11.14 0.81
N PRO A 288 7.54 11.93 1.70
CA PRO A 288 8.19 13.20 1.35
C PRO A 288 9.53 12.97 0.64
N LEU A 289 9.53 12.09 -0.35
CA LEU A 289 10.71 11.74 -1.14
C LEU A 289 10.65 12.43 -2.50
N PRO A 290 11.75 13.06 -2.95
CA PRO A 290 11.83 13.62 -4.29
C PRO A 290 11.55 12.56 -5.35
N ALA A 291 11.00 12.96 -6.48
CA ALA A 291 10.51 12.13 -7.58
C ALA A 291 9.18 11.39 -7.33
N LEU A 292 8.62 11.41 -6.12
CA LEU A 292 7.28 10.93 -5.80
C LEU A 292 6.31 12.11 -5.62
N ASP A 293 5.00 11.83 -5.69
CA ASP A 293 3.96 12.84 -5.47
C ASP A 293 4.09 13.54 -4.11
N GLY A 294 4.42 12.78 -3.06
CA GLY A 294 4.65 13.29 -1.72
C GLY A 294 5.78 14.33 -1.66
N GLY A 295 6.85 14.13 -2.42
CA GLY A 295 7.90 15.12 -2.57
C GLY A 295 7.37 16.43 -3.17
N ARG A 296 6.58 16.34 -4.25
CA ARG A 296 5.93 17.51 -4.87
C ARG A 296 4.92 18.17 -3.92
N LEU A 297 4.15 17.38 -3.16
CA LEU A 297 3.24 17.89 -2.14
C LEU A 297 3.97 18.71 -1.07
N VAL A 298 5.14 18.29 -0.64
CA VAL A 298 5.95 19.07 0.34
C VAL A 298 6.28 20.46 -0.20
N PHE A 299 6.73 20.57 -1.46
CA PHE A 299 7.00 21.86 -2.08
C PHE A 299 5.76 22.74 -2.17
N LEU A 300 4.62 22.16 -2.57
CA LEU A 300 3.33 22.87 -2.64
C LEU A 300 2.82 23.31 -1.27
N ILE A 301 2.99 22.50 -0.23
CA ILE A 301 2.64 22.87 1.15
C ILE A 301 3.51 24.01 1.64
N ILE A 302 4.83 23.97 1.40
CA ILE A 302 5.75 25.05 1.74
C ILE A 302 5.34 26.34 0.99
N GLU A 303 4.98 26.23 -0.28
CA GLU A 303 4.48 27.38 -1.06
C GLU A 303 3.18 27.96 -0.45
N ALA A 304 2.23 27.10 -0.04
CA ALA A 304 0.98 27.52 0.58
C ALA A 304 1.22 28.29 1.89
N ILE A 305 2.19 27.84 2.69
CA ILE A 305 2.56 28.50 3.96
C ILE A 305 3.30 29.82 3.71
N ARG A 306 4.23 29.86 2.75
CA ARG A 306 5.06 31.04 2.45
C ARG A 306 4.35 32.10 1.60
N GLY A 307 3.28 31.74 0.91
CA GLY A 307 2.59 32.60 -0.05
C GLY A 307 3.42 32.94 -1.30
N LYS A 308 4.53 32.25 -1.53
CA LYS A 308 5.43 32.47 -2.69
C LYS A 308 5.87 31.13 -3.24
N ARG A 309 5.79 30.99 -4.56
CA ARG A 309 6.27 29.80 -5.30
C ARG A 309 7.77 29.59 -5.04
N ILE A 310 8.14 28.32 -4.94
CA ILE A 310 9.54 27.91 -4.94
C ILE A 310 10.04 28.01 -6.38
N ASP A 311 11.31 28.31 -6.54
CA ASP A 311 11.99 28.37 -7.83
C ASP A 311 11.89 27.00 -8.55
N PRO A 312 11.26 26.92 -9.75
CA PRO A 312 11.07 25.67 -10.46
C PRO A 312 12.36 24.92 -10.76
N ASP A 313 13.45 25.64 -11.06
CA ASP A 313 14.75 25.03 -11.33
C ASP A 313 15.32 24.31 -10.12
N LYS A 314 15.10 24.86 -8.91
CA LYS A 314 15.52 24.22 -7.67
C LYS A 314 14.66 23.03 -7.32
N GLU A 315 13.34 23.13 -7.50
CA GLU A 315 12.43 22.04 -7.32
C GLU A 315 12.79 20.89 -8.27
N GLY A 316 12.95 21.18 -9.57
CA GLY A 316 13.37 20.23 -10.60
C GLY A 316 14.70 19.54 -10.28
N MET A 317 15.71 20.31 -9.79
CA MET A 317 16.99 19.73 -9.40
C MET A 317 16.85 18.74 -8.21
N VAL A 318 16.06 19.09 -7.19
CA VAL A 318 15.82 18.18 -6.05
C VAL A 318 15.12 16.92 -6.50
N HIS A 319 14.10 17.03 -7.36
CA HIS A 319 13.41 15.86 -7.93
C HIS A 319 14.34 15.01 -8.79
N PHE A 320 15.19 15.61 -9.61
CA PHE A 320 16.16 14.88 -10.42
C PHE A 320 17.17 14.10 -9.58
N VAL A 321 17.76 14.74 -8.54
CA VAL A 321 18.69 14.05 -7.62
C VAL A 321 17.98 12.91 -6.91
N GLY A 322 16.74 13.12 -6.42
CA GLY A 322 15.96 12.07 -5.79
C GLY A 322 15.68 10.90 -6.72
N LEU A 323 15.33 11.19 -7.99
CA LEU A 323 15.13 10.15 -9.01
C LEU A 323 16.40 9.32 -9.23
N MET A 324 17.56 9.95 -9.32
CA MET A 324 18.84 9.25 -9.49
C MET A 324 19.15 8.34 -8.28
N LEU A 325 18.87 8.81 -7.06
CA LEU A 325 19.05 7.99 -5.86
C LEU A 325 18.09 6.80 -5.81
N LEU A 326 16.81 7.00 -6.16
CA LEU A 326 15.81 5.93 -6.22
C LEU A 326 16.16 4.91 -7.30
N MET A 327 16.61 5.36 -8.48
CA MET A 327 17.07 4.47 -9.55
C MET A 327 18.30 3.68 -9.10
N GLY A 328 19.26 4.30 -8.41
CA GLY A 328 20.41 3.61 -7.84
C GLY A 328 20.02 2.54 -6.82
N LEU A 329 19.09 2.87 -5.91
CA LEU A 329 18.54 1.93 -4.94
C LEU A 329 17.82 0.76 -5.65
N MET A 330 17.00 1.07 -6.66
CA MET A 330 16.29 0.04 -7.45
C MET A 330 17.27 -0.94 -8.11
N VAL A 331 18.40 -0.48 -8.66
CA VAL A 331 19.43 -1.34 -9.25
C VAL A 331 20.02 -2.26 -8.18
N VAL A 332 20.33 -1.75 -6.98
CA VAL A 332 20.88 -2.55 -5.88
C VAL A 332 19.89 -3.63 -5.44
N VAL A 333 18.62 -3.25 -5.24
CA VAL A 333 17.55 -4.19 -4.82
C VAL A 333 17.29 -5.23 -5.90
N MET A 334 17.23 -4.82 -7.17
CA MET A 334 17.06 -5.76 -8.29
C MET A 334 18.22 -6.75 -8.42
N PHE A 335 19.46 -6.30 -8.21
CA PHE A 335 20.62 -7.20 -8.17
C PHE A 335 20.49 -8.21 -7.03
N ASN A 336 20.02 -7.78 -5.86
CA ASN A 336 19.78 -8.67 -4.73
C ASN A 336 18.68 -9.70 -5.02
N ASP A 337 17.56 -9.29 -5.66
CA ASP A 337 16.50 -10.21 -6.10
C ASP A 337 17.05 -11.29 -7.05
N ILE A 338 17.78 -10.87 -8.07
CA ILE A 338 18.38 -11.79 -9.05
C ILE A 338 19.31 -12.78 -8.34
N ARG A 339 20.14 -12.27 -7.40
CA ARG A 339 21.03 -13.15 -6.62
C ARG A 339 20.25 -14.23 -5.84
N LYS A 340 19.10 -13.86 -5.22
CA LYS A 340 18.26 -14.82 -4.47
C LYS A 340 17.61 -15.89 -5.35
N LEU A 341 17.36 -15.60 -6.62
CA LEU A 341 16.77 -16.57 -7.57
C LEU A 341 17.79 -17.60 -8.07
N PHE A 342 19.11 -17.30 -8.02
CA PHE A 342 20.16 -18.16 -8.56
C PHE A 342 21.08 -18.78 -7.49
N LEU A 343 20.96 -18.35 -6.25
CA LEU A 343 21.74 -18.82 -5.09
C LEU A 343 20.84 -19.33 -3.98
#